data_f038f167dbcb566ccb4d372d0df771a2
#
_entry.id   f038f167dbcb566ccb4d372d0df771a2
#
_cell.length_a   1.000
_cell.length_b   1.000
_cell.length_c   1.000
_cell.angle_alpha   90.00
_cell.angle_beta   90.00
_cell.angle_gamma   90.00
#
_symmetry.space_group_name_H-M   'P 1'
#
loop_
_entity.id
_entity.type
_entity.pdbx_description
1 polymer ?
#
loop_
_entity_poly.entity_id
_entity_poly.type
_entity_poly.pdbx_seq_one_letter_code
_entity_poly.pdbx_strand_id
1 'polypeptide(L)'
;MRVSEPDRLDVMFAALADPTRRAIVERLAAKGELAVGDIAEPFRISAPAISRHLQVLERAGLIERRVERQWRLVRLRREALKPVESWITRHHRHWSDALDRLEALAAADTPRRGKS
;
A
#
# COMPACT_ATOMS: atom_id res chain seq x y z
N MET A 1 13.60 7.65 18.33
CA MET A 1 13.45 6.21 18.37
C MET A 1 13.38 5.66 16.97
N ARG A 2 14.12 4.58 16.75
CA ARG A 2 14.15 4.04 15.42
C ARG A 2 13.07 3.02 15.22
N VAL A 3 12.31 3.12 14.18
CA VAL A 3 11.23 2.20 13.90
C VAL A 3 11.79 0.97 13.20
N SER A 4 11.52 -0.20 13.71
CA SER A 4 12.00 -1.44 13.11
C SER A 4 11.21 -1.70 11.84
N GLU A 5 11.69 -2.63 11.02
CA GLU A 5 11.02 -2.95 9.78
C GLU A 5 9.61 -3.49 9.99
N PRO A 6 9.36 -4.40 10.97
CA PRO A 6 7.99 -4.84 11.21
C PRO A 6 7.06 -3.69 11.63
N ASP A 7 7.58 -2.76 12.46
CA ASP A 7 6.77 -1.62 12.86
C ASP A 7 6.48 -0.70 11.67
N ARG A 8 7.46 -0.56 10.78
CA ARG A 8 7.28 0.25 9.58
C ARG A 8 6.23 -0.38 8.67
N LEU A 9 6.24 -1.71 8.54
CA LEU A 9 5.24 -2.41 7.74
C LEU A 9 3.85 -2.22 8.32
N ASP A 10 3.72 -2.29 9.65
CA ASP A 10 2.43 -2.08 10.30
C ASP A 10 1.88 -0.70 9.97
N VAL A 11 2.72 0.32 10.05
CA VAL A 11 2.31 1.68 9.77
C VAL A 11 1.90 1.83 8.31
N MET A 12 2.65 1.20 7.40
CA MET A 12 2.34 1.28 5.97
C MET A 12 1.04 0.57 5.64
N PHE A 13 0.84 -0.62 6.18
CA PHE A 13 -0.41 -1.34 5.94
C PHE A 13 -1.60 -0.61 6.54
N ALA A 14 -1.42 -0.04 7.74
CA ALA A 14 -2.49 0.73 8.35
C ALA A 14 -2.86 1.94 7.50
N ALA A 15 -1.86 2.62 6.95
CA ALA A 15 -2.12 3.77 6.09
C ALA A 15 -2.88 3.35 4.83
N LEU A 16 -2.56 2.18 4.28
CA LEU A 16 -3.19 1.70 3.06
C LEU A 16 -4.50 0.97 3.32
N ALA A 17 -4.88 0.79 4.57
CA ALA A 17 -6.14 0.11 4.89
C ALA A 17 -7.36 0.96 4.55
N ASP A 18 -7.21 2.27 4.48
CA ASP A 18 -8.31 3.17 4.17
C ASP A 18 -8.47 3.32 2.65
N PRO A 19 -9.68 3.16 2.12
CA PRO A 19 -9.88 3.23 0.67
C PRO A 19 -9.57 4.60 0.08
N THR A 20 -9.85 5.68 0.81
CA THR A 20 -9.53 7.03 0.31
C THR A 20 -8.02 7.20 0.19
N ARG A 21 -7.28 6.73 1.18
CA ARG A 21 -5.82 6.84 1.12
C ARG A 21 -5.24 6.00 -0.01
N ARG A 22 -5.80 4.80 -0.24
CA ARG A 22 -5.36 4.00 -1.39
C ARG A 22 -5.64 4.71 -2.71
N ALA A 23 -6.80 5.36 -2.81
CA ALA A 23 -7.14 6.09 -4.02
C ALA A 23 -6.19 7.27 -4.25
N ILE A 24 -5.77 7.94 -3.16
CA ILE A 24 -4.81 9.03 -3.27
C ILE A 24 -3.47 8.49 -3.79
N VAL A 25 -3.02 7.38 -3.25
CA VAL A 25 -1.76 6.76 -3.69
C VAL A 25 -1.83 6.36 -5.16
N GLU A 26 -2.95 5.78 -5.58
CA GLU A 26 -3.14 5.38 -6.97
C GLU A 26 -3.12 6.59 -7.89
N ARG A 27 -3.76 7.67 -7.45
CA ARG A 27 -3.79 8.89 -8.25
C ARG A 27 -2.39 9.48 -8.40
N LEU A 28 -1.63 9.49 -7.33
CA LEU A 28 -0.24 9.98 -7.39
C LEU A 28 0.63 9.08 -8.27
N ALA A 29 0.40 7.77 -8.22
CA ALA A 29 1.15 6.85 -9.06
C ALA A 29 0.87 7.11 -10.54
N ALA A 30 -0.38 7.42 -10.86
CA ALA A 30 -0.76 7.66 -12.25
C ALA A 30 -0.33 9.04 -12.76
N LYS A 31 -0.38 10.05 -11.90
CA LYS A 31 -0.14 11.42 -12.32
C LYS A 31 1.23 11.97 -11.99
N GLY A 32 1.96 11.31 -11.09
CA GLY A 32 3.24 11.80 -10.63
C GLY A 32 3.07 12.76 -9.47
N GLU A 33 3.49 14.00 -9.64
CA GLU A 33 3.38 14.98 -8.58
C GLU A 33 2.13 15.82 -8.78
N LEU A 34 1.36 16.02 -7.72
CA LEU A 34 0.14 16.80 -7.78
C LEU A 34 0.10 17.82 -6.66
N ALA A 35 -0.53 18.95 -6.91
CA ALA A 35 -0.83 19.92 -5.87
C ALA A 35 -1.94 19.36 -4.98
N VAL A 36 -1.95 19.76 -3.72
CA VAL A 36 -2.92 19.25 -2.76
C VAL A 36 -4.36 19.45 -3.25
N GLY A 37 -4.63 20.60 -3.85
CA GLY A 37 -5.97 20.85 -4.37
C GLY A 37 -6.39 19.89 -5.46
N ASP A 38 -5.44 19.52 -6.32
CA ASP A 38 -5.71 18.60 -7.41
C ASP A 38 -5.90 17.17 -6.88
N ILE A 39 -5.23 16.83 -5.79
CA ILE A 39 -5.44 15.54 -5.16
C ILE A 39 -6.85 15.48 -4.59
N ALA A 40 -7.29 16.55 -3.97
CA ALA A 40 -8.58 16.59 -3.29
C ALA A 40 -9.77 16.61 -4.22
N GLU A 41 -9.56 17.13 -5.42
CA GLU A 41 -10.68 17.37 -6.35
C GLU A 41 -11.66 16.22 -6.54
N PRO A 42 -11.24 15.00 -6.81
CA PRO A 42 -12.19 13.92 -7.05
C PRO A 42 -12.88 13.37 -5.81
N PHE A 43 -12.45 13.82 -4.63
CA PHE A 43 -13.00 13.29 -3.40
C PHE A 43 -14.02 14.27 -2.81
N ARG A 44 -15.12 13.73 -2.31
CA ARG A 44 -16.14 14.59 -1.72
C ARG A 44 -15.98 14.65 -0.23
N ILE A 45 -14.83 15.08 0.23
CA ILE A 45 -14.55 15.21 1.65
C ILE A 45 -13.92 16.57 1.88
N SER A 46 -13.92 16.99 3.12
CA SER A 46 -13.46 18.33 3.47
C SER A 46 -11.95 18.46 3.32
N ALA A 47 -11.49 19.69 3.18
CA ALA A 47 -10.06 19.96 3.13
C ALA A 47 -9.32 19.46 4.38
N PRO A 48 -9.86 19.63 5.59
CA PRO A 48 -9.20 19.05 6.76
C PRO A 48 -9.11 17.53 6.70
N ALA A 49 -10.10 16.85 6.12
CA ALA A 49 -10.06 15.41 6.01
C ALA A 49 -8.96 14.97 5.03
N ILE A 50 -8.83 15.65 3.90
CA ILE A 50 -7.75 15.37 2.96
C ILE A 50 -6.41 15.59 3.64
N SER A 51 -6.29 16.68 4.38
CA SER A 51 -5.05 16.98 5.08
C SER A 51 -4.67 15.88 6.05
N ARG A 52 -5.64 15.32 6.77
CA ARG A 52 -5.36 14.23 7.70
C ARG A 52 -4.92 12.97 6.96
N HIS A 53 -5.56 12.66 5.84
CA HIS A 53 -5.15 11.51 5.05
C HIS A 53 -3.72 11.67 4.56
N LEU A 54 -3.37 12.87 4.10
CA LEU A 54 -2.01 13.13 3.62
C LEU A 54 -1.01 13.02 4.76
N GLN A 55 -1.38 13.47 5.97
CA GLN A 55 -0.49 13.34 7.11
C GLN A 55 -0.23 11.88 7.46
N VAL A 56 -1.26 11.04 7.41
CA VAL A 56 -1.10 9.61 7.68
C VAL A 56 -0.16 8.98 6.65
N LEU A 57 -0.36 9.30 5.37
CA LEU A 57 0.47 8.78 4.31
C LEU A 57 1.91 9.26 4.44
N GLU A 58 2.10 10.52 4.83
CA GLU A 58 3.43 11.07 5.00
C GLU A 58 4.16 10.42 6.17
N ARG A 59 3.48 10.23 7.29
CA ARG A 59 4.08 9.57 8.44
C ARG A 59 4.44 8.13 8.14
N ALA A 60 3.69 7.49 7.28
CA ALA A 60 3.97 6.12 6.88
C ALA A 60 5.12 6.04 5.88
N GLY A 61 5.62 7.18 5.42
CA GLY A 61 6.73 7.19 4.47
C GLY A 61 6.32 6.92 3.04
N LEU A 62 5.02 7.00 2.75
CA LEU A 62 4.53 6.69 1.41
C LEU A 62 4.61 7.89 0.47
N ILE A 63 4.49 9.09 1.03
CA ILE A 63 4.51 10.32 0.23
C ILE A 63 5.48 11.31 0.83
N GLU A 64 5.88 12.26 0.01
CA GLU A 64 6.66 13.39 0.50
C GLU A 64 6.04 14.66 -0.07
N ARG A 65 6.21 15.75 0.65
CA ARG A 65 5.65 17.03 0.26
C ARG A 65 6.76 18.03 0.05
N ARG A 66 6.52 18.97 -0.83
CA ARG A 66 7.42 20.10 -0.98
C ARG A 66 6.60 21.33 -1.34
N VAL A 67 7.18 22.49 -1.09
CA VAL A 67 6.54 23.75 -1.43
C VAL A 67 7.34 24.39 -2.56
N GLU A 68 6.65 24.79 -3.63
CA GLU A 68 7.29 25.49 -4.70
C GLU A 68 6.45 26.73 -4.93
N ARG A 69 7.00 27.88 -4.56
CA ARG A 69 6.28 29.16 -4.55
C ARG A 69 5.06 29.02 -3.64
N GLN A 70 3.86 29.21 -4.17
CA GLN A 70 2.65 29.08 -3.36
C GLN A 70 2.05 27.68 -3.45
N TRP A 71 2.66 26.80 -4.25
CA TRP A 71 2.10 25.48 -4.45
C TRP A 71 2.60 24.46 -3.44
N ARG A 72 1.69 23.67 -2.89
CA ARG A 72 2.04 22.57 -2.02
C ARG A 72 1.91 21.32 -2.86
N LEU A 73 3.03 20.69 -3.12
CA LEU A 73 3.09 19.55 -4.03
C LEU A 73 3.34 18.27 -3.26
N VAL A 74 2.76 17.18 -3.75
CA VAL A 74 2.84 15.87 -3.11
C VAL A 74 3.19 14.85 -4.17
N ARG A 75 4.07 13.92 -3.81
CA ARG A 75 4.40 12.82 -4.70
C ARG A 75 4.69 11.57 -3.87
N LEU A 76 4.65 10.41 -4.52
CA LEU A 76 5.03 9.18 -3.85
C LEU A 76 6.53 9.17 -3.64
N ARG A 77 6.96 8.59 -2.54
CA ARG A 77 8.40 8.39 -2.34
C ARG A 77 8.79 7.15 -3.11
N ARG A 78 9.81 7.30 -3.95
CA ARG A 78 10.21 6.22 -4.85
C ARG A 78 10.46 4.90 -4.14
N GLU A 79 11.05 4.94 -2.96
CA GLU A 79 11.39 3.72 -2.24
C GLU A 79 10.38 3.31 -1.19
N ALA A 80 9.23 3.96 -1.20
CA ALA A 80 8.25 3.76 -0.15
C ALA A 80 7.78 2.32 -0.04
N LEU A 81 7.56 1.68 -1.18
CA LEU A 81 6.97 0.35 -1.17
C LEU A 81 7.99 -0.79 -1.09
N LYS A 82 9.27 -0.48 -1.03
CA LYS A 82 10.28 -1.54 -0.95
C LYS A 82 10.08 -2.49 0.22
N PRO A 83 9.81 -2.01 1.43
CA PRO A 83 9.61 -2.97 2.54
C PRO A 83 8.40 -3.86 2.32
N VAL A 84 7.32 -3.30 1.75
CA VAL A 84 6.12 -4.08 1.45
C VAL A 84 6.43 -5.09 0.36
N GLU A 85 7.12 -4.65 -0.69
CA GLU A 85 7.48 -5.52 -1.80
C GLU A 85 8.36 -6.68 -1.33
N SER A 86 9.33 -6.40 -0.48
CA SER A 86 10.20 -7.44 0.08
C SER A 86 9.39 -8.41 0.92
N TRP A 87 8.47 -7.91 1.72
CA TRP A 87 7.63 -8.76 2.55
C TRP A 87 6.78 -9.67 1.68
N ILE A 88 6.15 -9.11 0.63
CA ILE A 88 5.32 -9.88 -0.28
C ILE A 88 6.15 -10.95 -0.98
N THR A 89 7.32 -10.60 -1.48
CA THR A 89 8.17 -11.55 -2.19
C THR A 89 8.56 -12.73 -1.32
N ARG A 90 9.00 -12.43 -0.08
CA ARG A 90 9.39 -13.49 0.83
C ARG A 90 8.23 -14.39 1.19
N HIS A 91 7.07 -13.82 1.45
CA HIS A 91 5.92 -14.58 1.92
C HIS A 91 5.15 -15.21 0.78
N HIS A 92 5.22 -14.63 -0.40
CA HIS A 92 4.57 -15.22 -1.56
C HIS A 92 5.19 -16.58 -1.89
N ARG A 93 6.51 -16.66 -1.88
CA ARG A 93 7.19 -17.92 -2.15
C ARG A 93 6.82 -18.96 -1.10
N HIS A 94 6.86 -18.55 0.16
CA HIS A 94 6.53 -19.44 1.26
C HIS A 94 5.07 -19.94 1.15
N TRP A 95 4.18 -19.03 0.82
CA TRP A 95 2.77 -19.38 0.67
C TRP A 95 2.57 -20.33 -0.52
N SER A 96 3.21 -20.06 -1.65
CA SER A 96 3.09 -20.90 -2.83
C SER A 96 3.56 -22.32 -2.52
N ASP A 97 4.69 -22.43 -1.83
CA ASP A 97 5.22 -23.76 -1.47
C ASP A 97 4.27 -24.47 -0.52
N ALA A 98 3.70 -23.74 0.45
CA ALA A 98 2.76 -24.32 1.39
C ALA A 98 1.48 -24.79 0.68
N LEU A 99 0.98 -23.98 -0.24
CA LEU A 99 -0.22 -24.34 -0.99
C LEU A 99 0.04 -25.54 -1.90
N ASP A 100 1.22 -25.60 -2.52
CA ASP A 100 1.57 -26.73 -3.35
C ASP A 100 1.61 -28.03 -2.52
N ARG A 101 2.15 -27.94 -1.29
CA ARG A 101 2.19 -29.10 -0.41
C ARG A 101 0.79 -29.56 -0.01
N LEU A 102 -0.09 -28.58 0.25
CA LEU A 102 -1.47 -28.90 0.61
C LEU A 102 -2.20 -29.55 -0.55
N GLU A 103 -1.98 -29.04 -1.76
CA GLU A 103 -2.60 -29.61 -2.94
C GLU A 103 -2.12 -31.03 -3.16
N ALA A 104 -0.84 -31.27 -2.99
CA ALA A 104 -0.27 -32.60 -3.17
C ALA A 104 -0.87 -33.57 -2.14
N LEU A 105 -1.04 -33.12 -0.89
CA LEU A 105 -1.63 -33.97 0.13
C LEU A 105 -3.10 -34.25 -0.16
N ALA A 106 -3.82 -33.24 -0.60
CA ALA A 106 -5.23 -33.41 -0.92
C ALA A 106 -5.40 -34.37 -2.11
N ALA A 107 -4.56 -34.24 -3.11
CA ALA A 107 -4.63 -35.12 -4.25
C ALA A 107 -4.31 -36.58 -3.89
N ALA A 108 -3.35 -36.77 -3.02
CA ALA A 108 -2.97 -38.11 -2.61
C ALA A 108 -4.03 -38.75 -1.71
N ASP A 109 -4.69 -37.95 -0.89
CA ASP A 109 -5.67 -38.43 0.04
C ASP A 109 -7.05 -38.50 -0.53
N THR A 110 -7.39 -37.76 -1.49
CA THR A 110 -8.72 -37.72 -2.06
C THR A 110 -8.95 -38.86 -3.02
N PRO A 111 -9.99 -39.58 -2.84
CA PRO A 111 -10.30 -40.66 -3.75
C PRO A 111 -10.62 -40.02 -5.05
N ARG A 112 -10.38 -40.71 -6.05
CA ARG A 112 -10.56 -40.15 -7.26
C ARG A 112 -11.93 -39.96 -7.41
N ARG A 113 -12.60 -39.21 -7.18
CA ARG A 113 -13.85 -38.87 -7.34
C ARG A 113 -14.20 -38.86 -8.63
N GLY A 114 -13.94 -39.36 -9.26
CA GLY A 114 -14.32 -39.29 -10.38
C GLY A 114 -14.44 -38.42 -11.18
N LYS A 115 -14.53 -38.29 -11.44
CA LYS A 115 -14.60 -37.49 -11.91
C LYS A 115 -15.64 -37.48 -12.28
N SER A 116 -16.10 -37.67 -12.00
CA SER A 116 -17.31 -37.61 -12.30
C SER A 116 -17.77 -36.78 -13.00
#